data_a2cae6dc026fef1e6eb5926525aa6354
#
_entry.id   a2cae6dc026fef1e6eb5926525aa6354
#
_cell.length_a   1.000
_cell.length_b   1.000
_cell.length_c   1.000
_cell.angle_alpha   90.00
_cell.angle_beta   90.00
_cell.angle_gamma   90.00
#
_symmetry.space_group_name_H-M   'P 1'
#
loop_
_entity.id
_entity.type
_entity.pdbx_description
1 polymer ?
#
loop_
_entity_poly.entity_id
_entity_poly.type
_entity_poly.pdbx_seq_one_letter_code
_entity_poly.pdbx_strand_id
1 'polypeptide(L)'
;MEEATMYKLEGLEFMGNNVRDKLRSCGKNVKIYPMAKITFPHVVDLADNCRIGDFVFIFAGEGVKIGEHTDVQPHTVFWGGGLTILGDRV
;
A
#
# COMPACT_ATOMS: atom_id res chain seq x y z
N MET A 1 23.83 -14.67 4.64
CA MET A 1 24.35 -13.87 3.52
C MET A 1 23.77 -12.48 3.57
N GLU A 2 24.57 -11.52 3.28
CA GLU A 2 24.16 -10.14 3.34
C GLU A 2 22.99 -9.82 2.39
N GLU A 3 23.03 -10.35 1.17
CA GLU A 3 21.97 -10.11 0.21
C GLU A 3 20.62 -10.63 0.71
N ALA A 4 20.60 -11.82 1.28
CA ALA A 4 19.36 -12.38 1.80
C ALA A 4 18.82 -11.53 2.95
N THR A 5 19.72 -11.02 3.80
CA THR A 5 19.33 -10.17 4.92
C THR A 5 18.74 -8.85 4.41
N MET A 6 19.37 -8.27 3.38
CA MET A 6 18.89 -7.03 2.77
C MET A 6 17.51 -7.20 2.16
N TYR A 7 17.27 -8.31 1.47
CA TYR A 7 15.95 -8.59 0.93
C TYR A 7 14.87 -8.64 2.00
N LYS A 8 15.19 -9.30 3.10
CA LYS A 8 14.22 -9.40 4.21
C LYS A 8 13.91 -8.04 4.80
N LEU A 9 14.92 -7.21 4.96
CA LEU A 9 14.74 -5.87 5.50
C LEU A 9 13.89 -5.01 4.56
N GLU A 10 14.21 -5.06 3.26
CA GLU A 10 13.43 -4.31 2.27
C GLU A 10 11.98 -4.77 2.25
N GLY A 11 11.75 -6.08 2.36
CA GLY A 11 10.40 -6.60 2.40
C GLY A 11 9.62 -6.07 3.59
N LEU A 12 10.25 -6.03 4.76
CA LEU A 12 9.62 -5.53 5.97
C LEU A 12 9.34 -4.03 5.91
N GLU A 13 10.21 -3.27 5.24
CA GLU A 13 10.01 -1.84 5.11
C GLU A 13 8.74 -1.48 4.34
N PHE A 14 8.28 -2.38 3.48
CA PHE A 14 7.11 -2.13 2.65
C PHE A 14 5.85 -2.82 3.17
N MET A 15 5.87 -3.31 4.40
CA MET A 15 4.73 -4.03 4.97
C MET A 15 4.07 -3.27 6.11
N GLY A 16 2.75 -3.34 6.14
CA GLY A 16 1.96 -2.82 7.22
C GLY A 16 2.19 -1.34 7.45
N ASN A 17 2.21 -0.96 8.70
CA ASN A 17 2.33 0.44 9.07
C ASN A 17 3.70 1.04 8.74
N ASN A 18 4.68 0.21 8.40
CA ASN A 18 6.02 0.70 8.04
C ASN A 18 6.02 1.54 6.77
N VAL A 19 5.03 1.35 5.89
CA VAL A 19 4.97 2.11 4.64
C VAL A 19 4.34 3.49 4.82
N ARG A 20 3.71 3.75 5.95
CA ARG A 20 2.94 4.98 6.16
C ARG A 20 3.75 6.23 5.86
N ASP A 21 4.96 6.30 6.39
CA ASP A 21 5.82 7.47 6.21
C ASP A 21 6.43 7.55 4.81
N LYS A 22 6.33 6.47 4.04
CA LYS A 22 6.90 6.41 2.71
C LYS A 22 5.88 6.74 1.62
N LEU A 23 4.60 6.79 1.97
CA LEU A 23 3.54 7.11 1.02
C LEU A 23 3.64 8.56 0.57
N ARG A 24 3.28 8.81 -0.69
CA ARG A 24 3.25 10.18 -1.20
C ARG A 24 2.24 11.01 -0.42
N SER A 25 1.08 10.44 -0.13
CA SER A 25 0.14 11.06 0.79
C SER A 25 -0.65 10.00 1.53
N CYS A 26 -1.03 10.32 2.77
CA CYS A 26 -1.80 9.42 3.61
C CYS A 26 -2.75 10.26 4.43
N GLY A 27 -4.04 10.04 4.26
CA GLY A 27 -5.07 10.79 4.95
C GLY A 27 -5.21 10.41 6.42
N LYS A 28 -6.28 10.88 7.03
CA LYS A 28 -6.58 10.62 8.43
C LYS A 28 -7.27 9.28 8.58
N ASN A 29 -7.01 8.60 9.69
CA ASN A 29 -7.66 7.34 10.05
C ASN A 29 -7.46 6.24 9.01
N VAL A 30 -6.34 6.26 8.31
CA VAL A 30 -5.98 5.20 7.38
C VAL A 30 -5.45 4.01 8.17
N LYS A 31 -5.98 2.83 7.89
CA LYS A 31 -5.56 1.59 8.54
C LYS A 31 -4.84 0.72 7.54
N ILE A 32 -3.60 0.37 7.84
CA ILE A 32 -2.81 -0.53 7.02
C ILE A 32 -2.47 -1.74 7.88
N TYR A 33 -3.03 -2.88 7.52
CA TYR A 33 -2.88 -4.08 8.32
C TYR A 33 -1.47 -4.66 8.19
N PRO A 34 -1.01 -5.40 9.20
CA PRO A 34 0.41 -5.80 9.28
C PRO A 34 0.94 -6.59 8.10
N MET A 35 0.09 -7.37 7.45
CA MET A 35 0.53 -8.23 6.35
C MET A 35 0.24 -7.63 4.97
N ALA A 36 -0.15 -6.37 4.91
CA ALA A 36 -0.29 -5.68 3.63
C ALA A 36 1.08 -5.24 3.13
N LYS A 37 1.32 -5.37 1.83
CA LYS A 37 2.59 -4.97 1.23
C LYS A 37 2.35 -3.97 0.13
N ILE A 38 3.06 -2.85 0.18
CA ILE A 38 2.97 -1.80 -0.84
C ILE A 38 4.37 -1.56 -1.41
N THR A 39 4.53 -1.85 -2.69
CA THR A 39 5.79 -1.62 -3.40
C THR A 39 5.71 -0.26 -4.09
N PHE A 40 6.78 0.49 -4.05
CA PHE A 40 6.84 1.87 -4.56
C PHE A 40 5.85 2.80 -3.87
N PRO A 41 5.90 2.87 -2.55
CA PRO A 41 4.91 3.68 -1.81
C PRO A 41 4.98 5.17 -2.13
N HIS A 42 6.08 5.66 -2.65
CA HIS A 42 6.26 7.08 -2.97
C HIS A 42 5.34 7.58 -4.08
N VAL A 43 4.65 6.69 -4.77
CA VAL A 43 3.66 7.07 -5.79
C VAL A 43 2.24 6.63 -5.39
N VAL A 44 2.02 6.37 -4.11
CA VAL A 44 0.73 5.93 -3.60
C VAL A 44 0.10 7.03 -2.75
N ASP A 45 -1.17 7.33 -3.04
CA ASP A 45 -1.98 8.27 -2.28
C ASP A 45 -3.15 7.55 -1.67
N LEU A 46 -3.29 7.62 -0.34
CA LEU A 46 -4.42 7.06 0.38
C LEU A 46 -5.23 8.20 0.99
N ALA A 47 -6.51 8.26 0.66
CA ALA A 47 -7.41 9.29 1.20
C ALA A 47 -7.87 8.92 2.61
N ASP A 48 -8.68 9.78 3.23
CA ASP A 48 -9.12 9.59 4.60
C ASP A 48 -9.96 8.33 4.77
N ASN A 49 -9.80 7.67 5.90
CA ASN A 49 -10.62 6.54 6.31
C ASN A 49 -10.52 5.32 5.39
N CYS A 50 -9.42 5.19 4.66
CA CYS A 50 -9.15 3.99 3.87
C CYS A 50 -8.70 2.85 4.76
N ARG A 51 -8.93 1.63 4.31
CA ARG A 51 -8.45 0.44 4.99
C ARG A 51 -7.78 -0.48 3.98
N ILE A 52 -6.56 -0.88 4.29
CA ILE A 52 -5.79 -1.81 3.47
C ILE A 52 -5.67 -3.11 4.28
N GLY A 53 -6.37 -4.15 3.86
CA GLY A 53 -6.44 -5.41 4.60
C GLY A 53 -5.16 -6.24 4.55
N ASP A 54 -5.14 -7.30 5.35
CA ASP A 54 -4.02 -8.22 5.35
C ASP A 54 -3.88 -8.93 4.01
N PHE A 55 -2.66 -9.22 3.63
CA PHE A 55 -2.33 -9.93 2.39
C PHE A 55 -2.77 -9.16 1.13
N VAL A 56 -3.02 -7.86 1.25
CA VAL A 56 -3.16 -7.00 0.09
C VAL A 56 -1.77 -6.75 -0.46
N PHE A 57 -1.61 -6.89 -1.77
CA PHE A 57 -0.35 -6.60 -2.42
C PHE A 57 -0.57 -5.51 -3.46
N ILE A 58 0.13 -4.40 -3.30
CA ILE A 58 0.05 -3.27 -4.22
C ILE A 58 1.40 -3.09 -4.88
N PHE A 59 1.45 -3.33 -6.17
CA PHE A 59 2.61 -3.03 -6.99
C PHE A 59 2.27 -1.76 -7.76
N ALA A 60 2.72 -0.63 -7.24
CA ALA A 60 2.17 0.66 -7.62
C ALA A 60 2.55 1.15 -9.03
N GLY A 61 3.61 0.64 -9.64
CA GLY A 61 3.97 1.04 -10.99
C GLY A 61 4.08 2.55 -11.15
N GLU A 62 3.15 3.14 -11.92
CA GLU A 62 3.12 4.59 -12.10
C GLU A 62 2.38 5.31 -10.98
N GLY A 63 1.60 4.61 -10.22
CA GLY A 63 0.92 5.19 -9.07
C GLY A 63 -0.39 4.50 -8.74
N VAL A 64 -0.84 4.70 -7.51
CA VAL A 64 -2.12 4.21 -7.02
C VAL A 64 -2.75 5.31 -6.20
N LYS A 65 -4.02 5.61 -6.49
CA LYS A 65 -4.82 6.56 -5.70
C LYS A 65 -6.05 5.84 -5.20
N ILE A 66 -6.25 5.87 -3.90
CA ILE A 66 -7.40 5.22 -3.27
C ILE A 66 -8.23 6.28 -2.58
N GLY A 67 -9.52 6.37 -2.96
CA GLY A 67 -10.43 7.39 -2.46
C GLY A 67 -10.86 7.17 -1.03
N GLU A 68 -11.63 8.11 -0.49
CA GLU A 68 -12.09 8.09 0.89
C GLU A 68 -13.02 6.92 1.17
N HIS A 69 -12.94 6.39 2.39
CA HIS A 69 -13.83 5.31 2.87
C HIS A 69 -13.77 4.05 2.01
N THR A 70 -12.66 3.85 1.32
CA THR A 70 -12.45 2.66 0.52
C THR A 70 -11.83 1.57 1.38
N ASP A 71 -12.37 0.36 1.26
CA ASP A 71 -11.90 -0.79 2.01
C ASP A 71 -11.30 -1.80 1.03
N VAL A 72 -9.98 -1.87 0.99
CA VAL A 72 -9.29 -2.83 0.16
C VAL A 72 -9.23 -4.15 0.93
N GLN A 73 -10.08 -5.08 0.51
CA GLN A 73 -10.27 -6.34 1.22
C GLN A 73 -9.03 -7.22 1.17
N PRO A 74 -8.88 -8.12 2.16
CA PRO A 74 -7.74 -9.03 2.18
C PRO A 74 -7.60 -9.82 0.88
N HIS A 75 -6.34 -10.11 0.54
CA HIS A 75 -5.97 -10.87 -0.66
C HIS A 75 -6.20 -10.15 -1.98
N THR A 76 -6.44 -8.84 -1.95
CA THR A 76 -6.55 -8.05 -3.16
C THR A 76 -5.16 -7.76 -3.72
N VAL A 77 -5.02 -7.83 -5.03
CA VAL A 77 -3.74 -7.57 -5.69
C VAL A 77 -3.93 -6.49 -6.75
N PHE A 78 -3.13 -5.44 -6.65
CA PHE A 78 -2.99 -4.44 -7.71
C PHE A 78 -1.65 -4.69 -8.38
N TRP A 79 -1.67 -5.07 -9.65
CA TRP A 79 -0.46 -5.42 -10.37
C TRP A 79 -0.51 -4.82 -11.77
N GLY A 80 0.52 -4.07 -12.10
CA GLY A 80 0.61 -3.52 -13.44
C GLY A 80 1.53 -2.33 -13.49
N GLY A 81 1.81 -1.85 -14.69
CA GLY A 81 2.71 -0.72 -14.90
C GLY A 81 2.01 0.62 -15.05
N GLY A 82 0.67 0.65 -15.02
CA GLY A 82 -0.09 1.87 -15.20
C GLY A 82 -0.55 2.51 -13.91
N LEU A 83 -1.24 3.62 -14.03
CA LEU A 83 -1.87 4.31 -12.91
C LEU A 83 -3.16 3.62 -12.53
N THR A 84 -3.34 3.33 -11.25
CA THR A 84 -4.57 2.73 -10.73
C THR A 84 -5.28 3.76 -9.86
N ILE A 85 -6.56 3.96 -10.10
CA ILE A 85 -7.38 4.89 -9.31
C ILE A 85 -8.63 4.17 -8.84
N LEU A 86 -8.82 4.09 -7.52
CA LEU A 86 -10.07 3.61 -6.92
C LEU A 86 -10.81 4.83 -6.39
N GLY A 87 -12.11 4.90 -6.71
CA GLY A 87 -12.95 5.97 -6.24
C GLY A 87 -13.26 5.85 -4.75
N ASP A 88 -14.15 6.73 -4.28
CA ASP A 88 -14.56 6.73 -2.90
C ASP A 88 -15.51 5.58 -2.61
N ARG A 89 -15.44 5.04 -1.41
CA ARG A 89 -16.38 4.04 -0.90
C ARG A 89 -16.42 2.74 -1.73
N VAL A 90 -15.27 2.36 -2.25
CA VAL A 90 -15.17 1.10 -3.00
C VAL A 90 -14.85 -0.08 -2.06
#